data_fd920d9dd8371b898cd8a6deb0409ed8
#
_entry.id   fd920d9dd8371b898cd8a6deb0409ed8
#
_cell.length_a   1.000
_cell.length_b   1.000
_cell.length_c   1.000
_cell.angle_alpha   90.00
_cell.angle_beta   90.00
_cell.angle_gamma   90.00
#
_symmetry.space_group_name_H-M   'P 1'
#
loop_
_entity.id
_entity.type
_entity.pdbx_description
1 polymer ?
#
loop_
_entity_poly.entity_id
_entity_poly.type
_entity_poly.pdbx_seq_one_letter_code
_entity_poly.pdbx_strand_id
1 'polypeptide(L)'
;SYDSQYGGFGNFPKFPMVDALELAQLAYLYQGGREWENIFTHTLRSMFEGGIYDRVEGGFFRYSTTRDWSVPHYEKMLEDNAQLLYILLLAYRLTSDELFARVSRDMLRYLESNLYMPEAGGWAGSQDADEKYYSLPLDDRQQRAKPRIDSTIYVNWNALLVRSLFLAAVILAESRWHDLALETLKMLKKRCYLKGKGMAHYLDVEENKAKIWGLLDDQSSMGLALTAAYQHTGDPGWLELSRELADYCLEYLSSNGGALSDRPFIEQGEGKLALPLFDPRSNSLCARWFVELASLTGEEAFLEKAADIVHAFMDEYREHGLFS
;
A
#
# COMPACT_ATOMS: atom_id res chain seq x y z
N SER A 1 -11.58 17.05 -7.40
CA SER A 1 -12.35 17.65 -6.30
C SER A 1 -13.08 16.58 -5.48
N TYR A 2 -13.30 16.84 -4.19
CA TYR A 2 -14.09 15.97 -3.31
C TYR A 2 -15.57 15.94 -3.74
N ASP A 3 -16.16 14.74 -3.73
CA ASP A 3 -17.57 14.52 -4.02
C ASP A 3 -18.38 14.53 -2.71
N SER A 4 -19.01 15.67 -2.41
CA SER A 4 -19.77 15.83 -1.17
C SER A 4 -21.09 15.04 -1.13
N GLN A 5 -21.57 14.51 -2.25
CA GLN A 5 -22.81 13.74 -2.33
C GLN A 5 -22.55 12.24 -2.06
N TYR A 6 -21.53 11.67 -2.68
CA TYR A 6 -21.25 10.23 -2.62
C TYR A 6 -19.92 9.89 -1.95
N GLY A 7 -19.22 10.88 -1.41
CA GLY A 7 -17.87 10.70 -0.87
C GLY A 7 -16.84 10.40 -1.94
N GLY A 8 -15.56 10.45 -1.57
CA GLY A 8 -14.44 10.19 -2.47
C GLY A 8 -14.14 11.33 -3.44
N PHE A 9 -13.32 11.04 -4.44
CA PHE A 9 -12.78 12.04 -5.36
C PHE A 9 -13.03 11.62 -6.81
N GLY A 10 -13.31 12.61 -7.68
CA GLY A 10 -13.62 12.37 -9.09
C GLY A 10 -15.05 11.84 -9.32
N ASN A 11 -15.32 11.39 -10.56
CA ASN A 11 -16.64 10.93 -10.98
C ASN A 11 -16.67 9.42 -11.32
N PHE A 12 -16.14 9.03 -12.51
CA PHE A 12 -16.07 7.64 -12.96
C PHE A 12 -14.96 7.47 -14.03
N PRO A 13 -14.23 6.35 -14.04
CA PRO A 13 -14.20 5.37 -12.97
C PRO A 13 -13.74 6.02 -11.65
N LYS A 14 -14.29 5.56 -10.52
CA LYS A 14 -14.04 6.15 -9.21
C LYS A 14 -13.20 5.21 -8.37
N PHE A 15 -11.98 5.64 -8.06
CA PHE A 15 -11.02 4.90 -7.24
C PHE A 15 -11.09 5.35 -5.78
N PRO A 16 -10.69 4.49 -4.82
CA PRO A 16 -10.68 4.83 -3.39
C PRO A 16 -9.82 6.04 -3.02
N MET A 17 -8.78 6.36 -3.82
CA MET A 17 -7.86 7.49 -3.59
C MET A 17 -7.32 7.53 -2.16
N VAL A 18 -6.68 6.43 -1.75
CA VAL A 18 -6.21 6.20 -0.37
C VAL A 18 -5.27 7.29 0.13
N ASP A 19 -4.40 7.84 -0.73
CA ASP A 19 -3.49 8.92 -0.37
C ASP A 19 -4.24 10.21 0.02
N ALA A 20 -5.33 10.52 -0.68
CA ALA A 20 -6.18 11.67 -0.34
C ALA A 20 -6.96 11.44 0.98
N LEU A 21 -7.36 10.19 1.26
CA LEU A 21 -7.98 9.84 2.54
C LEU A 21 -6.97 9.92 3.69
N GLU A 22 -5.74 9.44 3.50
CA GLU A 22 -4.67 9.57 4.50
C GLU A 22 -4.35 11.04 4.77
N LEU A 23 -4.26 11.87 3.74
CA LEU A 23 -4.06 13.31 3.90
C LEU A 23 -5.19 13.94 4.74
N ALA A 24 -6.46 13.58 4.49
CA ALA A 24 -7.58 14.07 5.28
C ALA A 24 -7.49 13.61 6.75
N GLN A 25 -7.07 12.37 7.02
CA GLN A 25 -6.85 11.86 8.38
C GLN A 25 -5.71 12.59 9.10
N LEU A 26 -4.60 12.84 8.40
CA LEU A 26 -3.47 13.62 8.94
C LEU A 26 -3.88 15.07 9.21
N ALA A 27 -4.61 15.72 8.29
CA ALA A 27 -5.12 17.06 8.50
C ALA A 27 -6.06 17.12 9.71
N TYR A 28 -6.95 16.14 9.87
CA TYR A 28 -7.80 16.03 11.05
C TYR A 28 -6.98 15.85 12.35
N LEU A 29 -5.96 15.01 12.32
CA LEU A 29 -5.11 14.74 13.48
C LEU A 29 -4.35 16.00 13.96
N TYR A 30 -3.81 16.79 13.01
CA TYR A 30 -2.94 17.92 13.34
C TYR A 30 -3.69 19.25 13.48
N GLN A 31 -4.78 19.44 12.75
CA GLN A 31 -5.53 20.70 12.69
C GLN A 31 -6.91 20.60 13.34
N GLY A 32 -7.44 19.38 13.49
CA GLY A 32 -8.83 19.15 13.86
C GLY A 32 -9.78 19.55 12.74
N GLY A 33 -11.06 19.66 13.08
CA GLY A 33 -12.09 20.17 12.18
C GLY A 33 -12.97 19.09 11.56
N ARG A 34 -14.29 19.33 11.65
CA ARG A 34 -15.31 18.39 11.14
C ARG A 34 -15.26 18.17 9.64
N GLU A 35 -14.69 19.11 8.90
CA GLU A 35 -14.57 19.00 7.45
C GLU A 35 -13.64 17.84 7.06
N TRP A 36 -12.46 17.79 7.64
CA TRP A 36 -11.51 16.71 7.41
C TRP A 36 -12.03 15.35 7.88
N GLU A 37 -12.63 15.31 9.08
CA GLU A 37 -13.29 14.11 9.59
C GLU A 37 -14.37 13.61 8.61
N ASN A 38 -15.22 14.51 8.12
CA ASN A 38 -16.29 14.16 7.20
C ASN A 38 -15.77 13.62 5.86
N ILE A 39 -14.66 14.16 5.33
CA ILE A 39 -14.09 13.68 4.07
C ILE A 39 -13.76 12.19 4.13
N PHE A 40 -13.00 11.75 5.12
CA PHE A 40 -12.61 10.34 5.20
C PHE A 40 -13.75 9.44 5.71
N THR A 41 -14.53 9.87 6.70
CA THR A 41 -15.60 9.03 7.25
C THR A 41 -16.75 8.84 6.26
N HIS A 42 -17.19 9.91 5.59
CA HIS A 42 -18.23 9.83 4.58
C HIS A 42 -17.77 8.98 3.39
N THR A 43 -16.53 9.15 2.91
CA THR A 43 -16.01 8.34 1.81
C THR A 43 -15.98 6.85 2.17
N LEU A 44 -15.40 6.48 3.31
CA LEU A 44 -15.29 5.10 3.75
C LEU A 44 -16.67 4.45 3.96
N ARG A 45 -17.64 5.20 4.51
CA ARG A 45 -19.02 4.72 4.66
C ARG A 45 -19.69 4.51 3.31
N SER A 46 -19.57 5.49 2.39
CA SER A 46 -20.15 5.38 1.05
C SER A 46 -19.59 4.20 0.26
N MET A 47 -18.28 3.95 0.38
CA MET A 47 -17.64 2.77 -0.22
C MET A 47 -18.14 1.47 0.41
N PHE A 48 -18.26 1.40 1.73
CA PHE A 48 -18.80 0.24 2.45
C PHE A 48 -20.28 -0.01 2.14
N GLU A 49 -21.07 1.04 2.04
CA GLU A 49 -22.52 0.95 1.73
C GLU A 49 -22.77 0.71 0.24
N GLY A 50 -21.81 1.05 -0.62
CA GLY A 50 -21.85 0.81 -2.06
C GLY A 50 -21.53 -0.61 -2.48
N GLY A 51 -21.43 -0.80 -3.80
CA GLY A 51 -21.13 -2.09 -4.41
C GLY A 51 -19.66 -2.49 -4.41
N ILE A 52 -18.73 -1.55 -4.13
CA ILE A 52 -17.29 -1.87 -4.17
C ILE A 52 -16.80 -2.63 -2.93
N TYR A 53 -17.61 -2.79 -1.89
CA TYR A 53 -17.32 -3.67 -0.77
C TYR A 53 -18.10 -4.98 -0.91
N ASP A 54 -17.39 -6.11 -0.90
CA ASP A 54 -18.01 -7.42 -0.92
C ASP A 54 -18.57 -7.78 0.48
N ARG A 55 -19.87 -7.64 0.64
CA ARG A 55 -20.56 -7.92 1.91
C ARG A 55 -20.67 -9.40 2.25
N VAL A 56 -20.33 -10.28 1.31
CA VAL A 56 -20.43 -11.74 1.46
C VAL A 56 -19.15 -12.33 2.02
N GLU A 57 -18.01 -12.02 1.39
CA GLU A 57 -16.71 -12.59 1.77
C GLU A 57 -15.75 -11.54 2.35
N GLY A 58 -16.10 -10.25 2.30
CA GLY A 58 -15.25 -9.15 2.71
C GLY A 58 -14.27 -8.70 1.60
N GLY A 59 -13.51 -7.68 1.91
CA GLY A 59 -12.57 -7.05 0.98
C GLY A 59 -13.24 -6.09 0.01
N PHE A 60 -12.42 -5.18 -0.54
CA PHE A 60 -12.86 -4.18 -1.50
C PHE A 60 -12.46 -4.59 -2.92
N PHE A 61 -13.36 -4.35 -3.85
CA PHE A 61 -13.09 -4.35 -5.28
C PHE A 61 -12.28 -3.11 -5.66
N ARG A 62 -11.53 -3.23 -6.77
CA ARG A 62 -10.52 -2.27 -7.18
C ARG A 62 -11.04 -0.84 -7.37
N TYR A 63 -12.16 -0.67 -8.08
CA TYR A 63 -12.80 0.64 -8.32
C TYR A 63 -14.27 0.50 -8.65
N SER A 64 -15.00 1.62 -8.61
CA SER A 64 -16.38 1.69 -9.10
C SER A 64 -16.43 2.25 -10.53
N THR A 65 -17.27 1.64 -11.36
CA THR A 65 -17.61 2.15 -12.69
C THR A 65 -18.66 3.26 -12.65
N THR A 66 -19.24 3.51 -11.45
CA THR A 66 -20.25 4.54 -11.22
C THR A 66 -19.81 5.51 -10.12
N ARG A 67 -20.32 6.74 -10.16
CA ARG A 67 -20.00 7.80 -9.21
C ARG A 67 -20.43 7.49 -7.77
N ASP A 68 -21.53 6.75 -7.62
CA ASP A 68 -22.18 6.42 -6.34
C ASP A 68 -21.67 5.13 -5.68
N TRP A 69 -20.56 4.58 -6.17
CA TRP A 69 -19.95 3.34 -5.71
C TRP A 69 -20.77 2.07 -5.93
N SER A 70 -21.86 2.11 -6.71
CA SER A 70 -22.83 1.00 -6.81
C SER A 70 -22.39 -0.15 -7.69
N VAL A 71 -21.59 0.09 -8.75
CA VAL A 71 -21.19 -0.93 -9.73
C VAL A 71 -19.67 -1.09 -9.73
N PRO A 72 -19.14 -2.16 -9.11
CA PRO A 72 -17.69 -2.36 -9.02
C PRO A 72 -17.11 -2.98 -10.30
N HIS A 73 -15.81 -2.79 -10.49
CA HIS A 73 -14.98 -3.72 -11.24
C HIS A 73 -14.56 -4.85 -10.30
N TYR A 74 -15.08 -6.05 -10.56
CA TYR A 74 -15.05 -7.19 -9.63
C TYR A 74 -13.67 -7.88 -9.46
N GLU A 75 -12.61 -7.12 -9.41
CA GLU A 75 -11.25 -7.58 -9.10
C GLU A 75 -10.85 -7.10 -7.70
N LYS A 76 -10.22 -7.96 -6.90
CA LYS A 76 -9.72 -7.60 -5.56
C LYS A 76 -8.21 -7.69 -5.54
N MET A 77 -7.55 -6.52 -5.53
CA MET A 77 -6.10 -6.41 -5.48
C MET A 77 -5.60 -6.44 -4.03
N LEU A 78 -4.45 -7.07 -3.82
CA LEU A 78 -3.76 -7.00 -2.51
C LEU A 78 -3.38 -5.56 -2.16
N GLU A 79 -2.85 -4.81 -3.13
CA GLU A 79 -2.44 -3.42 -2.96
C GLU A 79 -3.58 -2.56 -2.41
N ASP A 80 -4.72 -2.55 -3.11
CA ASP A 80 -5.88 -1.73 -2.73
C ASP A 80 -6.38 -2.11 -1.34
N ASN A 81 -6.50 -3.41 -1.06
CA ASN A 81 -6.99 -3.89 0.22
C ASN A 81 -5.99 -3.64 1.36
N ALA A 82 -4.69 -3.74 1.13
CA ALA A 82 -3.68 -3.41 2.12
C ALA A 82 -3.74 -1.94 2.53
N GLN A 83 -3.84 -1.03 1.56
CA GLN A 83 -3.92 0.40 1.82
C GLN A 83 -5.26 0.80 2.47
N LEU A 84 -6.39 0.27 1.99
CA LEU A 84 -7.70 0.53 2.59
C LEU A 84 -7.81 0.00 4.01
N LEU A 85 -7.20 -1.15 4.31
CA LEU A 85 -7.10 -1.66 5.67
C LEU A 85 -6.37 -0.67 6.60
N TYR A 86 -5.25 -0.11 6.14
CA TYR A 86 -4.50 0.91 6.89
C TYR A 86 -5.38 2.13 7.20
N ILE A 87 -6.06 2.66 6.19
CA ILE A 87 -6.94 3.84 6.32
C ILE A 87 -8.14 3.57 7.25
N LEU A 88 -8.75 2.39 7.17
CA LEU A 88 -9.87 2.00 8.05
C LEU A 88 -9.43 1.87 9.52
N LEU A 89 -8.26 1.29 9.77
CA LEU A 89 -7.70 1.17 11.11
C LEU A 89 -7.40 2.55 11.71
N LEU A 90 -6.83 3.46 10.91
CA LEU A 90 -6.63 4.85 11.33
C LEU A 90 -7.96 5.57 11.57
N ALA A 91 -8.96 5.38 10.71
CA ALA A 91 -10.29 5.95 10.89
C ALA A 91 -10.93 5.49 12.22
N TYR A 92 -10.84 4.19 12.53
CA TYR A 92 -11.28 3.68 13.83
C TYR A 92 -10.54 4.32 15.01
N ARG A 93 -9.21 4.42 14.92
CA ARG A 93 -8.41 5.04 15.97
C ARG A 93 -8.75 6.51 16.19
N LEU A 94 -9.05 7.25 15.13
CA LEU A 94 -9.35 8.69 15.18
C LEU A 94 -10.78 8.98 15.66
N THR A 95 -11.74 8.11 15.34
CA THR A 95 -13.17 8.38 15.55
C THR A 95 -13.84 7.47 16.58
N SER A 96 -13.21 6.34 16.92
CA SER A 96 -13.80 5.25 17.73
C SER A 96 -15.09 4.67 17.12
N ASP A 97 -15.27 4.80 15.80
CA ASP A 97 -16.43 4.25 15.11
C ASP A 97 -16.26 2.76 14.83
N GLU A 98 -17.01 1.93 15.53
CA GLU A 98 -16.96 0.46 15.46
C GLU A 98 -17.23 -0.11 14.06
N LEU A 99 -17.85 0.65 13.16
CA LEU A 99 -17.99 0.24 11.77
C LEU A 99 -16.63 -0.04 11.15
N PHE A 100 -15.65 0.86 11.33
CA PHE A 100 -14.33 0.73 10.73
C PHE A 100 -13.54 -0.45 11.30
N ALA A 101 -13.65 -0.71 12.61
CA ALA A 101 -13.05 -1.91 13.22
C ALA A 101 -13.64 -3.20 12.67
N ARG A 102 -14.98 -3.25 12.53
CA ARG A 102 -15.69 -4.42 11.96
C ARG A 102 -15.26 -4.67 10.52
N VAL A 103 -15.27 -3.63 9.66
CA VAL A 103 -14.84 -3.76 8.26
C VAL A 103 -13.39 -4.19 8.16
N SER A 104 -12.51 -3.67 9.02
CA SER A 104 -11.10 -4.09 9.08
C SER A 104 -10.95 -5.57 9.41
N ARG A 105 -11.72 -6.10 10.39
CA ARG A 105 -11.71 -7.54 10.70
C ARG A 105 -12.25 -8.40 9.55
N ASP A 106 -13.28 -7.93 8.86
CA ASP A 106 -13.82 -8.62 7.68
C ASP A 106 -12.80 -8.68 6.55
N MET A 107 -12.10 -7.57 6.29
CA MET A 107 -11.01 -7.53 5.31
C MET A 107 -9.86 -8.46 5.68
N LEU A 108 -9.44 -8.47 6.94
CA LEU A 108 -8.37 -9.35 7.42
C LEU A 108 -8.74 -10.83 7.22
N ARG A 109 -10.00 -11.21 7.51
CA ARG A 109 -10.49 -12.57 7.23
C ARG A 109 -10.48 -12.90 5.74
N TYR A 110 -10.91 -11.96 4.90
CA TYR A 110 -10.85 -12.14 3.45
C TYR A 110 -9.42 -12.35 2.97
N LEU A 111 -8.50 -11.46 3.35
CA LEU A 111 -7.09 -11.53 2.95
C LEU A 111 -6.47 -12.87 3.36
N GLU A 112 -6.65 -13.28 4.62
CA GLU A 112 -6.11 -14.54 5.15
C GLU A 112 -6.71 -15.77 4.46
N SER A 113 -8.03 -15.78 4.20
CA SER A 113 -8.72 -16.94 3.63
C SER A 113 -8.54 -17.11 2.13
N ASN A 114 -8.18 -16.04 1.40
CA ASN A 114 -8.13 -16.05 -0.06
C ASN A 114 -6.75 -15.70 -0.63
N LEU A 115 -5.98 -14.82 0.00
CA LEU A 115 -4.72 -14.35 -0.57
C LEU A 115 -3.48 -14.84 0.21
N TYR A 116 -3.60 -15.25 1.47
CA TYR A 116 -2.46 -15.77 2.21
C TYR A 116 -2.04 -17.15 1.67
N MET A 117 -0.76 -17.32 1.43
CA MET A 117 -0.14 -18.55 0.94
C MET A 117 0.83 -19.09 1.98
N PRO A 118 0.39 -19.96 2.93
CA PRO A 118 1.21 -20.43 4.04
C PRO A 118 2.52 -21.09 3.60
N GLU A 119 2.49 -21.89 2.55
CA GLU A 119 3.67 -22.59 2.02
C GLU A 119 4.74 -21.62 1.45
N ALA A 120 4.29 -20.47 0.95
CA ALA A 120 5.17 -19.44 0.44
C ALA A 120 5.59 -18.42 1.53
N GLY A 121 4.80 -18.28 2.60
CA GLY A 121 4.98 -17.31 3.67
C GLY A 121 4.68 -15.87 3.25
N GLY A 122 3.84 -15.68 2.23
CA GLY A 122 3.47 -14.39 1.66
C GLY A 122 2.04 -14.36 1.13
N TRP A 123 1.69 -13.27 0.47
CA TRP A 123 0.33 -12.98 0.03
C TRP A 123 0.27 -12.82 -1.49
N ALA A 124 -0.69 -13.50 -2.10
CA ALA A 124 -0.99 -13.47 -3.52
C ALA A 124 -1.40 -12.06 -3.98
N GLY A 125 -1.17 -11.74 -5.25
CA GLY A 125 -1.37 -10.41 -5.80
C GLY A 125 -2.83 -9.99 -5.92
N SER A 126 -3.71 -10.89 -6.38
CA SER A 126 -5.11 -10.54 -6.59
C SER A 126 -6.02 -11.76 -6.68
N GLN A 127 -7.31 -11.50 -6.58
CA GLN A 127 -8.38 -12.41 -6.98
C GLN A 127 -9.10 -11.83 -8.19
N ASP A 128 -9.16 -12.60 -9.29
CA ASP A 128 -9.69 -12.18 -10.57
C ASP A 128 -11.16 -11.74 -10.51
N ALA A 129 -11.55 -10.91 -11.47
CA ALA A 129 -12.93 -10.50 -11.66
C ALA A 129 -13.80 -11.68 -12.13
N ASP A 130 -14.91 -11.91 -11.45
CA ASP A 130 -15.97 -12.82 -11.87
C ASP A 130 -17.34 -12.27 -11.42
N GLU A 131 -17.97 -11.48 -12.27
CA GLU A 131 -19.26 -10.85 -11.99
C GLU A 131 -20.33 -11.89 -11.61
N LYS A 132 -20.32 -13.06 -12.23
CA LYS A 132 -21.30 -14.12 -11.94
C LYS A 132 -21.09 -14.74 -10.57
N TYR A 133 -19.84 -14.88 -10.13
CA TYR A 133 -19.50 -15.37 -8.80
C TYR A 133 -19.89 -14.35 -7.74
N TYR A 134 -19.43 -13.11 -7.90
CA TYR A 134 -19.61 -12.09 -6.87
C TYR A 134 -21.05 -11.58 -6.74
N SER A 135 -21.91 -11.78 -7.73
CA SER A 135 -23.35 -11.50 -7.63
C SER A 135 -24.14 -12.52 -6.79
N LEU A 136 -23.53 -13.64 -6.41
CA LEU A 136 -24.20 -14.72 -5.68
C LEU A 136 -24.13 -14.52 -4.16
N PRO A 137 -25.14 -15.02 -3.43
CA PRO A 137 -25.08 -15.16 -1.97
C PRO A 137 -24.07 -16.24 -1.55
N LEU A 138 -23.70 -16.27 -0.27
CA LEU A 138 -22.64 -17.13 0.26
C LEU A 138 -22.83 -18.62 -0.06
N ASP A 139 -24.04 -19.16 0.16
CA ASP A 139 -24.34 -20.58 -0.05
C ASP A 139 -24.13 -21.01 -1.49
N ASP A 140 -24.43 -20.14 -2.45
CA ASP A 140 -24.25 -20.40 -3.87
C ASP A 140 -22.78 -20.23 -4.29
N ARG A 141 -22.04 -19.28 -3.68
CA ARG A 141 -20.58 -19.16 -3.90
C ARG A 141 -19.83 -20.40 -3.43
N GLN A 142 -20.23 -21.00 -2.30
CA GLN A 142 -19.59 -22.22 -1.78
C GLN A 142 -19.73 -23.44 -2.71
N GLN A 143 -20.72 -23.43 -3.60
CA GLN A 143 -20.96 -24.49 -4.58
C GLN A 143 -20.21 -24.24 -5.92
N ARG A 144 -19.46 -23.14 -6.05
CA ARG A 144 -18.73 -22.78 -7.26
C ARG A 144 -17.22 -22.73 -7.01
N ALA A 145 -16.47 -22.91 -8.08
CA ALA A 145 -15.05 -22.60 -8.05
C ALA A 145 -14.87 -21.11 -7.78
N LYS A 146 -13.98 -20.78 -6.86
CA LYS A 146 -13.58 -19.39 -6.60
C LYS A 146 -12.92 -18.78 -7.83
N PRO A 147 -13.04 -17.46 -8.03
CA PRO A 147 -12.26 -16.77 -9.04
C PRO A 147 -10.76 -17.03 -8.87
N ARG A 148 -10.05 -17.06 -9.99
CA ARG A 148 -8.61 -17.36 -10.02
C ARG A 148 -7.84 -16.40 -9.11
N ILE A 149 -6.80 -16.93 -8.46
CA ILE A 149 -5.85 -16.16 -7.70
C ILE A 149 -4.57 -15.97 -8.53
N ASP A 150 -4.08 -14.74 -8.66
CA ASP A 150 -2.72 -14.46 -9.10
C ASP A 150 -1.75 -14.75 -7.96
N SER A 151 -1.08 -15.87 -8.02
CA SER A 151 -0.16 -16.34 -6.97
C SER A 151 1.18 -15.60 -6.94
N THR A 152 1.38 -14.59 -7.77
CA THR A 152 2.59 -13.75 -7.73
C THR A 152 2.66 -12.98 -6.42
N ILE A 153 3.81 -13.03 -5.74
CA ILE A 153 4.07 -12.24 -4.53
C ILE A 153 4.77 -10.93 -4.94
N TYR A 154 4.02 -9.85 -5.06
CA TYR A 154 4.56 -8.51 -5.29
C TYR A 154 5.14 -7.94 -4.00
N VAL A 155 6.41 -7.52 -4.03
CA VAL A 155 7.14 -7.12 -2.82
C VAL A 155 6.56 -5.85 -2.22
N ASN A 156 6.32 -4.82 -3.02
CA ASN A 156 5.71 -3.57 -2.57
C ASN A 156 4.32 -3.78 -1.96
N TRP A 157 3.44 -4.57 -2.57
CA TRP A 157 2.09 -4.83 -2.05
C TRP A 157 2.10 -5.63 -0.74
N ASN A 158 3.00 -6.62 -0.65
CA ASN A 158 3.20 -7.36 0.60
C ASN A 158 3.78 -6.47 1.70
N ALA A 159 4.71 -5.56 1.37
CA ALA A 159 5.26 -4.59 2.31
C ALA A 159 4.20 -3.60 2.83
N LEU A 160 3.30 -3.11 1.96
CA LEU A 160 2.15 -2.29 2.36
C LEU A 160 1.22 -3.05 3.32
N LEU A 161 0.95 -4.33 3.02
CA LEU A 161 0.14 -5.16 3.91
C LEU A 161 0.83 -5.39 5.26
N VAL A 162 2.14 -5.64 5.30
CA VAL A 162 2.90 -5.79 6.54
C VAL A 162 2.70 -4.60 7.49
N ARG A 163 2.74 -3.37 6.97
CA ARG A 163 2.44 -2.16 7.78
C ARG A 163 1.03 -2.19 8.34
N SER A 164 0.07 -2.57 7.53
CA SER A 164 -1.35 -2.66 7.93
C SER A 164 -1.58 -3.76 8.97
N LEU A 165 -0.87 -4.89 8.86
CA LEU A 165 -0.95 -5.98 9.84
C LEU A 165 -0.35 -5.58 11.19
N PHE A 166 0.79 -4.88 11.22
CA PHE A 166 1.33 -4.34 12.47
C PHE A 166 0.35 -3.37 13.14
N LEU A 167 -0.24 -2.47 12.35
CA LEU A 167 -1.23 -1.54 12.84
C LEU A 167 -2.48 -2.25 13.36
N ALA A 168 -2.96 -3.29 12.66
CA ALA A 168 -4.10 -4.12 13.06
C ALA A 168 -3.83 -4.83 14.38
N ALA A 169 -2.64 -5.38 14.58
CA ALA A 169 -2.25 -6.06 15.83
C ALA A 169 -2.42 -5.16 17.05
N VAL A 170 -2.06 -3.87 16.92
CA VAL A 170 -2.16 -2.89 18.01
C VAL A 170 -3.60 -2.40 18.17
N ILE A 171 -4.22 -1.93 17.10
CA ILE A 171 -5.53 -1.25 17.15
C ILE A 171 -6.66 -2.23 17.50
N LEU A 172 -6.60 -3.45 16.95
CA LEU A 172 -7.61 -4.48 17.22
C LEU A 172 -7.27 -5.38 18.42
N ALA A 173 -6.05 -5.21 19.00
CA ALA A 173 -5.51 -6.03 20.09
C ALA A 173 -5.44 -7.53 19.73
N GLU A 174 -5.04 -7.86 18.50
CA GLU A 174 -4.96 -9.22 17.96
C GLU A 174 -3.52 -9.55 17.54
N SER A 175 -2.74 -10.20 18.42
CA SER A 175 -1.29 -10.46 18.22
C SER A 175 -0.96 -11.33 17.01
N ARG A 176 -1.88 -12.14 16.53
CA ARG A 176 -1.69 -12.98 15.33
C ARG A 176 -1.28 -12.19 14.10
N TRP A 177 -1.76 -10.95 13.96
CA TRP A 177 -1.42 -10.09 12.82
C TRP A 177 0.03 -9.62 12.89
N HIS A 178 0.54 -9.41 14.09
CA HIS A 178 1.97 -9.13 14.30
C HIS A 178 2.83 -10.32 13.84
N ASP A 179 2.45 -11.54 14.19
CA ASP A 179 3.22 -12.74 13.83
C ASP A 179 3.24 -12.97 12.32
N LEU A 180 2.08 -12.81 11.65
CA LEU A 180 1.97 -12.89 10.18
C LEU A 180 2.75 -11.78 9.47
N ALA A 181 2.75 -10.55 10.02
CA ALA A 181 3.56 -9.45 9.49
C ALA A 181 5.06 -9.81 9.53
N LEU A 182 5.55 -10.32 10.66
CA LEU A 182 6.95 -10.73 10.80
C LEU A 182 7.32 -11.93 9.93
N GLU A 183 6.44 -12.90 9.78
CA GLU A 183 6.64 -14.05 8.89
C GLU A 183 6.79 -13.58 7.44
N THR A 184 5.87 -12.76 6.97
CA THR A 184 5.92 -12.17 5.62
C THR A 184 7.20 -11.37 5.41
N LEU A 185 7.58 -10.52 6.36
CA LEU A 185 8.77 -9.69 6.27
C LEU A 185 10.06 -10.51 6.23
N LYS A 186 10.15 -11.57 7.05
CA LYS A 186 11.28 -12.52 7.03
C LYS A 186 11.39 -13.26 5.70
N MET A 187 10.24 -13.66 5.12
CA MET A 187 10.20 -14.29 3.81
C MET A 187 10.68 -13.33 2.71
N LEU A 188 10.18 -12.09 2.68
CA LEU A 188 10.61 -11.06 1.72
C LEU A 188 12.11 -10.79 1.83
N LYS A 189 12.64 -10.60 3.05
CA LYS A 189 14.09 -10.44 3.29
C LYS A 189 14.88 -11.63 2.75
N LYS A 190 14.44 -12.85 3.02
CA LYS A 190 15.16 -14.07 2.64
C LYS A 190 15.15 -14.34 1.14
N ARG A 191 14.03 -14.07 0.46
CA ARG A 191 13.82 -14.52 -0.93
C ARG A 191 13.90 -13.38 -1.95
N CYS A 192 13.62 -12.16 -1.54
CA CYS A 192 13.47 -11.00 -2.44
C CYS A 192 14.49 -9.88 -2.18
N TYR A 193 15.42 -10.04 -1.23
CA TYR A 193 16.51 -9.08 -1.02
C TYR A 193 17.84 -9.64 -1.50
N LEU A 194 18.62 -8.81 -2.17
CA LEU A 194 20.01 -9.11 -2.54
C LEU A 194 20.86 -7.86 -2.35
N LYS A 195 21.90 -7.99 -1.52
CA LYS A 195 22.85 -6.89 -1.24
C LYS A 195 23.46 -6.35 -2.55
N GLY A 196 23.41 -5.03 -2.73
CA GLY A 196 23.87 -4.34 -3.94
C GLY A 196 22.89 -4.36 -5.10
N LYS A 197 21.73 -5.04 -4.97
CA LYS A 197 20.63 -4.99 -5.95
C LYS A 197 19.30 -4.51 -5.36
N GLY A 198 19.23 -4.36 -4.03
CA GLY A 198 18.01 -3.99 -3.32
C GLY A 198 16.96 -5.10 -3.29
N MET A 199 15.69 -4.71 -3.25
CA MET A 199 14.55 -5.62 -3.31
C MET A 199 14.19 -5.96 -4.75
N ALA A 200 13.72 -7.18 -4.97
CA ALA A 200 13.05 -7.58 -6.21
C ALA A 200 11.63 -7.00 -6.27
N HIS A 201 11.07 -6.88 -7.46
CA HIS A 201 9.69 -6.45 -7.66
C HIS A 201 8.69 -7.55 -7.27
N TYR A 202 8.97 -8.79 -7.68
CA TYR A 202 8.10 -9.90 -7.34
C TYR A 202 8.85 -11.22 -7.21
N LEU A 203 8.21 -12.13 -6.49
CA LEU A 203 8.58 -13.52 -6.39
C LEU A 203 7.59 -14.35 -7.22
N ASP A 204 8.08 -14.99 -8.25
CA ASP A 204 7.38 -16.04 -8.96
C ASP A 204 7.40 -17.31 -8.09
N VAL A 205 6.23 -17.70 -7.58
CA VAL A 205 6.11 -18.81 -6.64
C VAL A 205 6.31 -20.17 -7.34
N GLU A 206 5.85 -20.28 -8.59
CA GLU A 206 5.98 -21.53 -9.38
C GLU A 206 7.46 -21.80 -9.74
N GLU A 207 8.17 -20.78 -10.22
CA GLU A 207 9.60 -20.88 -10.53
C GLU A 207 10.49 -20.79 -9.26
N ASN A 208 9.93 -20.41 -8.14
CA ASN A 208 10.65 -20.09 -6.90
C ASN A 208 11.77 -19.06 -7.10
N LYS A 209 11.51 -18.00 -7.87
CA LYS A 209 12.51 -17.04 -8.33
C LYS A 209 12.06 -15.60 -8.19
N ALA A 210 12.87 -14.78 -7.53
CA ALA A 210 12.68 -13.33 -7.48
C ALA A 210 13.12 -12.68 -8.80
N LYS A 211 12.33 -11.74 -9.30
CA LYS A 211 12.51 -11.13 -10.62
C LYS A 211 12.37 -9.62 -10.55
N ILE A 212 13.03 -8.92 -11.48
CA ILE A 212 13.08 -7.44 -11.61
C ILE A 212 13.59 -6.82 -10.30
N TRP A 213 14.76 -6.22 -10.34
CA TRP A 213 15.45 -5.77 -9.13
C TRP A 213 15.60 -4.26 -9.10
N GLY A 214 15.47 -3.68 -7.92
CA GLY A 214 15.92 -2.35 -7.62
C GLY A 214 14.97 -1.22 -7.98
N LEU A 215 13.68 -1.50 -8.19
CA LEU A 215 12.69 -0.44 -8.44
C LEU A 215 12.45 0.39 -7.17
N LEU A 216 12.31 1.70 -7.33
CA LEU A 216 12.13 2.65 -6.24
C LEU A 216 10.90 2.33 -5.35
N ASP A 217 9.80 1.96 -5.97
CA ASP A 217 8.55 1.65 -5.25
C ASP A 217 8.70 0.44 -4.30
N ASP A 218 9.42 -0.60 -4.74
CA ASP A 218 9.70 -1.77 -3.91
C ASP A 218 10.62 -1.43 -2.73
N GLN A 219 11.66 -0.60 -2.96
CA GLN A 219 12.56 -0.17 -1.89
C GLN A 219 11.82 0.69 -0.87
N SER A 220 11.04 1.65 -1.34
CA SER A 220 10.31 2.60 -0.50
C SER A 220 9.24 1.91 0.35
N SER A 221 8.45 1.04 -0.27
CA SER A 221 7.42 0.25 0.42
C SER A 221 8.04 -0.68 1.46
N MET A 222 9.12 -1.37 1.10
CA MET A 222 9.86 -2.25 2.01
C MET A 222 10.52 -1.46 3.13
N GLY A 223 11.13 -0.31 2.84
CA GLY A 223 11.72 0.58 3.82
C GLY A 223 10.73 1.00 4.91
N LEU A 224 9.51 1.40 4.51
CA LEU A 224 8.42 1.72 5.43
C LEU A 224 7.96 0.50 6.27
N ALA A 225 7.93 -0.70 5.67
CA ALA A 225 7.59 -1.91 6.42
C ALA A 225 8.69 -2.28 7.44
N LEU A 226 9.95 -2.05 7.11
CA LEU A 226 11.10 -2.28 7.99
C LEU A 226 11.13 -1.29 9.15
N THR A 227 10.86 0.01 8.93
CA THR A 227 10.74 1.01 10.01
C THR A 227 9.60 0.64 10.96
N ALA A 228 8.45 0.22 10.42
CA ALA A 228 7.34 -0.28 11.24
C ALA A 228 7.74 -1.53 12.05
N ALA A 229 8.44 -2.50 11.44
CA ALA A 229 8.90 -3.69 12.14
C ALA A 229 9.86 -3.35 13.30
N TYR A 230 10.78 -2.41 13.09
CA TYR A 230 11.64 -1.92 14.17
C TYR A 230 10.83 -1.30 15.32
N GLN A 231 9.86 -0.43 15.00
CA GLN A 231 9.00 0.20 16.01
C GLN A 231 8.19 -0.82 16.83
N HIS A 232 7.80 -1.93 16.23
CA HIS A 232 6.99 -2.97 16.89
C HIS A 232 7.81 -4.01 17.64
N THR A 233 9.08 -4.24 17.24
CA THR A 233 9.91 -5.33 17.80
C THR A 233 11.10 -4.85 18.60
N GLY A 234 11.59 -3.63 18.32
CA GLY A 234 12.87 -3.14 18.84
C GLY A 234 14.11 -3.84 18.26
N ASP A 235 13.95 -4.75 17.27
CA ASP A 235 15.07 -5.47 16.66
C ASP A 235 15.81 -4.54 15.67
N PRO A 236 17.09 -4.16 15.99
CA PRO A 236 17.87 -3.23 15.17
C PRO A 236 18.15 -3.77 13.76
N GLY A 237 18.11 -5.08 13.56
CA GLY A 237 18.36 -5.68 12.24
C GLY A 237 17.34 -5.27 11.17
N TRP A 238 16.14 -4.81 11.56
CA TRP A 238 15.17 -4.24 10.64
C TRP A 238 15.56 -2.82 10.23
N LEU A 239 16.03 -2.02 11.18
CA LEU A 239 16.47 -0.65 10.92
C LEU A 239 17.76 -0.62 10.07
N GLU A 240 18.68 -1.55 10.34
CA GLU A 240 19.91 -1.73 9.54
C GLU A 240 19.58 -2.07 8.08
N LEU A 241 18.66 -3.02 7.83
CA LEU A 241 18.25 -3.33 6.47
C LEU A 241 17.53 -2.15 5.81
N SER A 242 16.72 -1.39 6.56
CA SER A 242 16.09 -0.17 6.05
C SER A 242 17.12 0.85 5.59
N ARG A 243 18.22 1.04 6.34
CA ARG A 243 19.33 1.91 5.94
C ARG A 243 20.06 1.39 4.70
N GLU A 244 20.34 0.07 4.65
CA GLU A 244 20.97 -0.52 3.45
C GLU A 244 20.14 -0.28 2.18
N LEU A 245 18.80 -0.33 2.26
CA LEU A 245 17.93 0.00 1.13
C LEU A 245 17.93 1.49 0.81
N ALA A 246 18.01 2.37 1.81
CA ALA A 246 18.12 3.81 1.59
C ALA A 246 19.45 4.16 0.90
N ASP A 247 20.55 3.59 1.36
CA ASP A 247 21.87 3.74 0.72
C ASP A 247 21.84 3.27 -0.74
N TYR A 248 21.18 2.13 -1.01
CA TYR A 248 20.95 1.64 -2.36
C TYR A 248 20.20 2.67 -3.22
N CYS A 249 19.11 3.25 -2.74
CA CYS A 249 18.35 4.27 -3.47
C CYS A 249 19.20 5.51 -3.76
N LEU A 250 19.98 5.96 -2.77
CA LEU A 250 20.85 7.13 -2.92
C LEU A 250 22.01 6.89 -3.89
N GLU A 251 22.56 5.67 -3.92
CA GLU A 251 23.67 5.31 -4.81
C GLU A 251 23.22 5.08 -6.24
N TYR A 252 22.09 4.38 -6.46
CA TYR A 252 21.73 3.88 -7.81
C TYR A 252 20.54 4.60 -8.45
N LEU A 253 19.71 5.32 -7.69
CA LEU A 253 18.49 5.94 -8.19
C LEU A 253 18.52 7.48 -8.14
N SER A 254 19.49 8.09 -7.47
CA SER A 254 19.58 9.56 -7.34
C SER A 254 19.79 10.26 -8.69
N SER A 255 19.15 11.41 -8.85
CA SER A 255 19.37 12.34 -9.95
C SER A 255 19.88 13.70 -9.49
N ASN A 256 20.42 14.48 -10.41
CA ASN A 256 20.88 15.84 -10.13
C ASN A 256 19.73 16.81 -9.79
N GLY A 257 18.47 16.43 -10.09
CA GLY A 257 17.28 17.22 -9.83
C GLY A 257 16.63 16.99 -8.44
N GLY A 258 17.23 16.15 -7.59
CA GLY A 258 16.70 15.82 -6.26
C GLY A 258 15.74 14.61 -6.23
N ALA A 259 14.98 14.39 -7.30
CA ALA A 259 14.10 13.21 -7.43
C ALA A 259 14.91 11.92 -7.64
N LEU A 260 14.33 10.80 -7.27
CA LEU A 260 14.87 9.47 -7.52
C LEU A 260 14.19 8.83 -8.74
N SER A 261 14.98 8.17 -9.59
CA SER A 261 14.44 7.44 -10.74
C SER A 261 13.68 6.18 -10.32
N ASP A 262 12.71 5.77 -11.13
CA ASP A 262 11.90 4.56 -10.91
C ASP A 262 12.75 3.28 -10.85
N ARG A 263 13.92 3.28 -11.49
CA ARG A 263 14.84 2.14 -11.61
C ARG A 263 16.28 2.60 -11.80
N PRO A 264 17.27 1.70 -11.59
CA PRO A 264 18.66 1.99 -11.90
C PRO A 264 18.85 2.36 -13.39
N PHE A 265 19.75 3.30 -13.65
CA PHE A 265 20.08 3.71 -15.01
C PHE A 265 20.69 2.53 -15.79
N ILE A 266 20.16 2.25 -16.99
CA ILE A 266 20.65 1.19 -17.89
C ILE A 266 21.33 1.84 -19.08
N GLU A 267 22.66 1.77 -19.15
CA GLU A 267 23.47 2.38 -20.24
C GLU A 267 23.12 1.87 -21.65
N GLN A 268 22.54 0.68 -21.78
CA GLN A 268 22.26 0.00 -23.06
C GLN A 268 20.76 -0.13 -23.37
N GLY A 269 19.92 0.69 -22.76
CA GLY A 269 18.48 0.68 -23.04
C GLY A 269 18.17 1.23 -24.45
N GLU A 270 17.15 0.69 -25.10
CA GLU A 270 16.66 1.17 -26.40
C GLU A 270 15.39 2.03 -26.27
N GLY A 271 15.36 3.15 -27.01
CA GLY A 271 14.21 4.02 -27.12
C GLY A 271 13.82 4.71 -25.81
N LYS A 272 12.51 4.95 -25.62
CA LYS A 272 11.98 5.62 -24.42
C LYS A 272 12.15 4.80 -23.14
N LEU A 273 12.26 3.47 -23.24
CA LEU A 273 12.51 2.60 -22.10
C LEU A 273 13.93 2.75 -21.51
N ALA A 274 14.85 3.39 -22.23
CA ALA A 274 16.18 3.72 -21.72
C ALA A 274 16.16 4.91 -20.74
N LEU A 275 15.15 5.77 -20.84
CA LEU A 275 15.05 6.96 -19.99
C LEU A 275 14.45 6.58 -18.63
N PRO A 276 15.06 7.02 -17.52
CA PRO A 276 14.46 6.86 -16.19
C PRO A 276 13.17 7.70 -16.12
N LEU A 277 12.18 7.18 -15.40
CA LEU A 277 10.98 7.92 -15.03
C LEU A 277 11.13 8.43 -13.60
N PHE A 278 10.61 9.61 -13.34
CA PHE A 278 10.54 10.21 -12.02
C PHE A 278 9.06 10.22 -11.62
N ASP A 279 8.60 9.11 -11.06
CA ASP A 279 7.22 8.97 -10.64
C ASP A 279 6.96 9.71 -9.32
N PRO A 280 6.02 10.68 -9.28
CA PRO A 280 5.73 11.45 -8.08
C PRO A 280 5.27 10.59 -6.89
N ARG A 281 4.48 9.52 -7.15
CA ARG A 281 3.97 8.64 -6.11
C ARG A 281 5.09 7.87 -5.41
N SER A 282 5.94 7.20 -6.17
CA SER A 282 7.07 6.43 -5.63
C SER A 282 8.07 7.33 -4.89
N ASN A 283 8.30 8.53 -5.42
CA ASN A 283 9.15 9.54 -4.79
C ASN A 283 8.54 10.06 -3.48
N SER A 284 7.24 10.33 -3.44
CA SER A 284 6.55 10.76 -2.22
C SER A 284 6.60 9.68 -1.13
N LEU A 285 6.44 8.40 -1.52
CA LEU A 285 6.58 7.26 -0.62
C LEU A 285 8.01 7.15 -0.06
N CYS A 286 9.01 7.37 -0.92
CA CYS A 286 10.42 7.41 -0.53
C CYS A 286 10.72 8.57 0.43
N ALA A 287 10.24 9.77 0.14
CA ALA A 287 10.40 10.93 1.02
C ALA A 287 9.80 10.66 2.41
N ARG A 288 8.59 10.09 2.46
CA ARG A 288 7.95 9.66 3.72
C ARG A 288 8.83 8.67 4.49
N TRP A 289 9.32 7.64 3.81
CA TRP A 289 10.22 6.66 4.42
C TRP A 289 11.49 7.30 4.98
N PHE A 290 12.10 8.22 4.25
CA PHE A 290 13.30 8.92 4.71
C PHE A 290 13.02 9.80 5.94
N VAL A 291 11.85 10.44 6.02
CA VAL A 291 11.43 11.15 7.25
C VAL A 291 11.28 10.20 8.43
N GLU A 292 10.64 9.04 8.25
CA GLU A 292 10.53 8.02 9.31
C GLU A 292 11.92 7.49 9.72
N LEU A 293 12.79 7.20 8.74
CA LEU A 293 14.14 6.72 9.00
C LEU A 293 14.99 7.76 9.76
N ALA A 294 14.95 9.04 9.35
CA ALA A 294 15.61 10.13 10.07
C ALA A 294 15.13 10.24 11.53
N SER A 295 13.82 10.13 11.74
CA SER A 295 13.24 10.17 13.08
C SER A 295 13.71 9.03 14.00
N LEU A 296 13.95 7.84 13.43
CA LEU A 296 14.38 6.66 14.19
C LEU A 296 15.90 6.58 14.40
N THR A 297 16.68 7.12 13.47
CA THR A 297 18.15 7.06 13.51
C THR A 297 18.80 8.32 14.05
N GLY A 298 18.13 9.48 13.98
CA GLY A 298 18.69 10.80 14.25
C GLY A 298 19.58 11.33 13.12
N GLU A 299 19.56 10.70 11.94
CA GLU A 299 20.38 11.10 10.79
C GLU A 299 19.67 12.17 9.94
N GLU A 300 20.06 13.43 10.10
CA GLU A 300 19.47 14.57 9.39
C GLU A 300 19.60 14.48 7.86
N ALA A 301 20.62 13.77 7.35
CA ALA A 301 20.83 13.58 5.92
C ALA A 301 19.62 12.97 5.20
N PHE A 302 18.87 12.07 5.84
CA PHE A 302 17.64 11.51 5.26
C PHE A 302 16.51 12.56 5.22
N LEU A 303 16.45 13.46 6.19
CA LEU A 303 15.47 14.54 6.19
C LEU A 303 15.77 15.57 5.08
N GLU A 304 17.03 15.90 4.86
CA GLU A 304 17.47 16.76 3.76
C GLU A 304 17.11 16.14 2.41
N LYS A 305 17.36 14.83 2.25
CA LYS A 305 16.99 14.10 1.02
C LYS A 305 15.48 14.04 0.80
N ALA A 306 14.69 13.84 1.84
CA ALA A 306 13.23 13.90 1.74
C ALA A 306 12.76 15.29 1.26
N ALA A 307 13.38 16.37 1.76
CA ALA A 307 13.09 17.73 1.31
C ALA A 307 13.49 17.97 -0.16
N ASP A 308 14.65 17.47 -0.60
CA ASP A 308 15.08 17.54 -2.00
C ASP A 308 14.08 16.87 -2.93
N ILE A 309 13.60 15.67 -2.56
CA ILE A 309 12.59 14.94 -3.32
C ILE A 309 11.31 15.76 -3.44
N VAL A 310 10.79 16.28 -2.33
CA VAL A 310 9.56 17.09 -2.35
C VAL A 310 9.73 18.34 -3.22
N HIS A 311 10.89 19.02 -3.11
CA HIS A 311 11.17 20.21 -3.91
C HIS A 311 11.22 19.92 -5.41
N ALA A 312 11.69 18.73 -5.81
CA ALA A 312 11.76 18.35 -7.23
C ALA A 312 10.39 18.31 -7.92
N PHE A 313 9.30 18.09 -7.17
CA PHE A 313 7.92 18.03 -7.69
C PHE A 313 7.07 19.26 -7.39
N MET A 314 7.64 20.31 -6.75
CA MET A 314 6.86 21.48 -6.33
C MET A 314 6.21 22.22 -7.50
N ASP A 315 6.87 22.30 -8.64
CA ASP A 315 6.35 23.02 -9.79
C ASP A 315 5.23 22.25 -10.48
N GLU A 316 5.37 20.92 -10.63
CA GLU A 316 4.28 20.07 -11.11
C GLU A 316 3.05 20.13 -10.20
N TYR A 317 3.26 20.09 -8.89
CA TYR A 317 2.18 20.25 -7.93
C TYR A 317 1.48 21.61 -8.03
N ARG A 318 2.22 22.70 -8.26
CA ARG A 318 1.65 24.04 -8.46
C ARG A 318 0.83 24.15 -9.74
N GLU A 319 1.23 23.46 -10.82
CA GLU A 319 0.54 23.47 -12.11
C GLU A 319 -0.68 22.55 -12.13
N HIS A 320 -0.59 21.36 -11.55
CA HIS A 320 -1.58 20.28 -11.70
C HIS A 320 -2.30 19.92 -10.39
N GLY A 321 -1.82 20.38 -9.25
CA GLY A 321 -2.39 20.08 -7.93
C GLY A 321 -2.28 18.60 -7.57
N LEU A 322 -3.28 18.08 -6.85
CA LEU A 322 -3.30 16.68 -6.40
C LEU A 322 -3.46 15.64 -7.54
N PHE A 323 -3.54 16.07 -8.77
CA PHE A 323 -3.70 15.20 -9.94
C PHE A 323 -2.47 15.21 -10.87
N SER A 324 -1.34 15.71 -10.36
CA SER A 324 -0.05 15.66 -11.04
C SER A 324 0.61 14.29 -10.92
#